data_788f1b64cdd37f7356b42e30a8d12499
#
_entry.id   788f1b64cdd37f7356b42e30a8d12499
#
_cell.length_a   1.000
_cell.length_b   1.000
_cell.length_c   1.000
_cell.angle_alpha   90.00
_cell.angle_beta   90.00
_cell.angle_gamma   90.00
#
_symmetry.space_group_name_H-M   'P 1'
#
loop_
_entity.id
_entity.type
_entity.pdbx_description
1 polymer ?
#
loop_
_entity_poly.entity_id
_entity_poly.type
_entity_poly.pdbx_seq_one_letter_code
_entity_poly.pdbx_strand_id
1 'polypeptide(L)'
;MSIEVETLKKKDIDSYINFIDEIFGYKAIKEVVEKQIRKNKILVIKQNEEVVASITLEERFEYIKNQKYYYISYLGVKKEYRRKGYASKLFKKVEELVKENDIKYLELTSGNQRRTAHYFYKDKQFKIKDTMVFVKFYN
;
A
#
# COMPACT_ATOMS: atom_id res chain seq x y z
N MET A 1 14.59 -14.26 -12.61
CA MET A 1 14.82 -13.13 -11.70
C MET A 1 13.93 -13.24 -10.48
N SER A 2 14.50 -13.05 -9.32
CA SER A 2 13.71 -13.07 -8.10
C SER A 2 12.92 -11.77 -7.95
N ILE A 3 11.69 -11.87 -7.42
CA ILE A 3 10.87 -10.72 -7.08
C ILE A 3 10.96 -10.59 -5.56
N GLU A 4 11.60 -9.53 -5.11
CA GLU A 4 11.81 -9.30 -3.69
C GLU A 4 11.04 -8.08 -3.22
N VAL A 5 10.39 -8.22 -2.07
CA VAL A 5 9.72 -7.11 -1.41
C VAL A 5 10.67 -6.52 -0.38
N GLU A 6 10.86 -5.22 -0.42
CA GLU A 6 11.70 -4.55 0.55
C GLU A 6 11.03 -3.28 1.06
N THR A 7 11.48 -2.82 2.21
CA THR A 7 11.03 -1.54 2.75
C THR A 7 11.68 -0.42 1.95
N LEU A 8 10.90 0.61 1.61
CA LEU A 8 11.40 1.76 0.88
C LEU A 8 12.55 2.42 1.67
N LYS A 9 13.68 2.62 1.00
CA LYS A 9 14.84 3.27 1.59
C LYS A 9 14.99 4.68 1.03
N LYS A 10 15.70 5.51 1.77
CA LYS A 10 15.93 6.91 1.40
C LYS A 10 16.51 7.05 -0.02
N LYS A 11 17.42 6.16 -0.39
CA LYS A 11 18.06 6.19 -1.72
C LYS A 11 17.08 5.96 -2.87
N ASP A 12 15.93 5.35 -2.60
CA ASP A 12 14.95 5.00 -3.63
C ASP A 12 13.75 5.94 -3.67
N ILE A 13 13.77 7.02 -2.88
CA ILE A 13 12.63 7.94 -2.79
C ILE A 13 12.32 8.61 -4.13
N ASP A 14 13.34 9.04 -4.87
CA ASP A 14 13.09 9.70 -6.16
C ASP A 14 12.37 8.75 -7.13
N SER A 15 12.80 7.50 -7.19
CA SER A 15 12.13 6.49 -8.01
C SER A 15 10.69 6.23 -7.53
N TYR A 16 10.50 6.19 -6.22
CA TYR A 16 9.17 6.01 -5.63
C TYR A 16 8.23 7.16 -6.01
N ILE A 17 8.72 8.40 -5.92
CA ILE A 17 7.93 9.58 -6.30
C ILE A 17 7.51 9.51 -7.76
N ASN A 18 8.42 9.09 -8.65
CA ASN A 18 8.09 8.92 -10.06
C ASN A 18 7.04 7.82 -10.25
N PHE A 19 7.16 6.73 -9.51
CA PHE A 19 6.19 5.64 -9.53
C PHE A 19 4.80 6.13 -9.10
N ILE A 20 4.72 6.87 -8.00
CA ILE A 20 3.44 7.40 -7.49
C ILE A 20 2.79 8.33 -8.51
N ASP A 21 3.58 9.20 -9.15
CA ASP A 21 3.06 10.10 -10.17
C ASP A 21 2.51 9.32 -11.38
N GLU A 22 3.27 8.34 -11.85
CA GLU A 22 2.85 7.54 -13.00
C GLU A 22 1.55 6.76 -12.72
N ILE A 23 1.43 6.16 -11.54
CA ILE A 23 0.32 5.25 -11.24
C ILE A 23 -0.89 5.99 -10.69
N PHE A 24 -0.69 6.99 -9.85
CA PHE A 24 -1.78 7.66 -9.12
C PHE A 24 -1.99 9.12 -9.52
N GLY A 25 -1.05 9.70 -10.28
CA GLY A 25 -1.20 11.06 -10.78
C GLY A 25 -0.95 12.14 -9.74
N TYR A 26 -0.19 11.85 -8.69
CA TYR A 26 0.12 12.82 -7.64
C TYR A 26 1.63 13.03 -7.55
N LYS A 27 2.04 14.29 -7.43
CA LYS A 27 3.46 14.63 -7.26
C LYS A 27 3.76 14.74 -5.77
N ALA A 28 4.31 13.67 -5.22
CA ALA A 28 4.68 13.65 -3.81
C ALA A 28 5.92 14.54 -3.57
N ILE A 29 5.99 15.12 -2.38
CA ILE A 29 7.09 16.00 -1.99
C ILE A 29 8.13 15.17 -1.24
N LYS A 30 9.38 15.24 -1.68
CA LYS A 30 10.46 14.39 -1.18
C LYS A 30 10.62 14.48 0.34
N GLU A 31 10.63 15.67 0.91
CA GLU A 31 10.80 15.85 2.35
C GLU A 31 9.65 15.24 3.15
N VAL A 32 8.45 15.26 2.57
CA VAL A 32 7.28 14.66 3.20
C VAL A 32 7.40 13.13 3.18
N VAL A 33 7.82 12.58 2.03
CA VAL A 33 8.02 11.13 1.92
C VAL A 33 9.11 10.66 2.88
N GLU A 34 10.21 11.42 3.00
CA GLU A 34 11.29 11.09 3.94
C GLU A 34 10.78 10.96 5.39
N LYS A 35 9.83 11.81 5.77
CA LYS A 35 9.22 11.71 7.11
C LYS A 35 8.31 10.50 7.22
N GLN A 36 7.57 10.18 6.15
CA GLN A 36 6.61 9.07 6.18
C GLN A 36 7.27 7.71 6.25
N ILE A 37 8.44 7.51 5.66
CA ILE A 37 9.12 6.22 5.73
C ILE A 37 9.53 5.84 7.16
N ARG A 38 9.54 6.81 8.08
CA ARG A 38 9.80 6.57 9.50
C ARG A 38 8.56 6.17 10.27
N LYS A 39 7.38 6.58 9.80
CA LYS A 39 6.10 6.35 10.49
C LYS A 39 5.33 5.18 9.91
N ASN A 40 5.35 5.05 8.60
CA ASN A 40 4.59 4.03 7.88
C ASN A 40 5.53 2.99 7.31
N LYS A 41 4.99 1.80 7.07
CA LYS A 41 5.72 0.77 6.33
C LYS A 41 5.37 0.92 4.86
N ILE A 42 6.32 1.39 4.07
CA ILE A 42 6.15 1.48 2.62
C ILE A 42 6.95 0.33 2.02
N LEU A 43 6.24 -0.65 1.47
CA LEU A 43 6.87 -1.82 0.86
C LEU A 43 6.93 -1.61 -0.64
N VAL A 44 8.06 -1.96 -1.24
CA VAL A 44 8.27 -1.78 -2.67
C VAL A 44 8.88 -3.03 -3.29
N ILE A 45 8.66 -3.16 -4.59
CA ILE A 45 9.40 -4.09 -5.44
C ILE A 45 10.10 -3.25 -6.49
N LYS A 46 11.40 -3.53 -6.68
CA LYS A 46 12.21 -2.82 -7.69
C LYS A 46 12.60 -3.78 -8.81
N GLN A 47 12.71 -3.23 -10.00
CA GLN A 47 13.31 -3.90 -11.14
C GLN A 47 14.21 -2.87 -11.83
N ASN A 48 15.45 -3.26 -12.14
CA ASN A 48 16.44 -2.37 -12.75
C ASN A 48 16.60 -1.06 -11.97
N GLU A 49 16.70 -1.17 -10.65
CA GLU A 49 16.88 -0.05 -9.71
C GLU A 49 15.69 0.92 -9.65
N GLU A 50 14.56 0.57 -10.26
CA GLU A 50 13.36 1.39 -10.23
C GLU A 50 12.23 0.74 -9.46
N VAL A 51 11.47 1.54 -8.72
CA VAL A 51 10.26 1.07 -8.04
C VAL A 51 9.20 0.78 -9.09
N VAL A 52 8.70 -0.45 -9.10
CA VAL A 52 7.68 -0.90 -10.06
C VAL A 52 6.38 -1.33 -9.39
N ALA A 53 6.39 -1.53 -8.08
CA ALA A 53 5.20 -1.89 -7.32
C ALA A 53 5.38 -1.40 -5.89
N SER A 54 4.27 -1.07 -5.22
CA SER A 54 4.32 -0.54 -3.87
C SER A 54 2.99 -0.75 -3.14
N ILE A 55 3.07 -0.78 -1.82
CA ILE A 55 1.93 -0.74 -0.92
C ILE A 55 2.34 0.01 0.34
N THR A 56 1.47 0.84 0.87
CA THR A 56 1.71 1.57 2.11
C THR A 56 0.84 1.01 3.21
N LEU A 57 1.45 0.72 4.35
CA LEU A 57 0.77 0.25 5.55
C LEU A 57 0.91 1.30 6.64
N GLU A 58 -0.20 1.84 7.09
CA GLU A 58 -0.23 2.73 8.24
C GLU A 58 -0.74 1.94 9.44
N GLU A 59 0.06 1.84 10.49
CA GLU A 59 -0.38 1.16 11.71
C GLU A 59 -1.30 2.09 12.49
N ARG A 60 -2.49 1.62 12.79
CA ARG A 60 -3.48 2.35 13.55
C ARG A 60 -3.90 1.53 14.76
N PHE A 61 -4.35 2.21 15.78
CA PHE A 61 -4.82 1.58 17.01
C PHE A 61 -6.25 2.00 17.31
N GLU A 62 -7.14 1.01 17.34
CA GLU A 62 -8.54 1.22 17.74
C GLU A 62 -8.60 0.97 19.25
N TYR A 63 -8.57 2.05 20.04
CA TYR A 63 -8.35 1.93 21.47
C TYR A 63 -9.53 1.38 22.28
N ILE A 64 -10.75 1.57 21.78
CA ILE A 64 -11.93 1.05 22.49
C ILE A 64 -11.93 -0.48 22.48
N LYS A 65 -11.57 -1.08 21.35
CA LYS A 65 -11.50 -2.54 21.21
C LYS A 65 -10.11 -3.09 21.51
N ASN A 66 -9.15 -2.22 21.78
CA ASN A 66 -7.75 -2.60 22.02
C ASN A 66 -7.19 -3.42 20.86
N GLN A 67 -7.32 -2.90 19.64
CA GLN A 67 -6.89 -3.60 18.43
C GLN A 67 -5.98 -2.74 17.57
N LYS A 68 -4.82 -3.29 17.21
CA LYS A 68 -3.96 -2.72 16.18
C LYS A 68 -4.41 -3.21 14.81
N TYR A 69 -4.35 -2.35 13.82
CA TYR A 69 -4.65 -2.73 12.45
C TYR A 69 -3.81 -1.93 11.48
N TYR A 70 -3.73 -2.41 10.23
CA TYR A 70 -3.10 -1.64 9.16
C TYR A 70 -4.17 -1.05 8.27
N TYR A 71 -4.05 0.25 8.02
CA TYR A 71 -4.76 0.89 6.94
C TYR A 71 -3.88 0.87 5.70
N ILE A 72 -4.41 0.32 4.61
CA ILE A 72 -3.67 0.14 3.36
C ILE A 72 -3.98 1.27 2.40
N SER A 73 -2.93 1.83 1.78
CA SER A 73 -3.08 2.84 0.75
C SER A 73 -2.00 2.64 -0.33
N TYR A 74 -2.23 3.26 -1.47
CA TYR A 74 -1.29 3.31 -2.58
C TYR A 74 -0.73 1.94 -2.99
N LEU A 75 -1.62 0.95 -3.09
CA LEU A 75 -1.28 -0.33 -3.68
C LEU A 75 -1.34 -0.17 -5.20
N GLY A 76 -0.21 -0.39 -5.86
CA GLY A 76 -0.14 -0.26 -7.30
C GLY A 76 1.03 -1.02 -7.89
N VAL A 77 0.90 -1.33 -9.19
CA VAL A 77 1.93 -2.01 -9.97
C VAL A 77 2.01 -1.29 -11.31
N LYS A 78 3.21 -0.98 -11.78
CA LYS A 78 3.39 -0.40 -13.12
C LYS A 78 2.76 -1.29 -14.17
N LYS A 79 2.17 -0.67 -15.18
CA LYS A 79 1.39 -1.35 -16.21
C LYS A 79 2.17 -2.52 -16.83
N GLU A 80 3.45 -2.32 -17.14
CA GLU A 80 4.31 -3.32 -17.78
C GLU A 80 4.58 -4.53 -16.91
N TYR A 81 4.36 -4.40 -15.59
CA TYR A 81 4.64 -5.45 -14.61
C TYR A 81 3.37 -6.08 -14.05
N ARG A 82 2.20 -5.73 -14.59
CA ARG A 82 0.93 -6.30 -14.12
C ARG A 82 0.76 -7.73 -14.59
N ARG A 83 -0.10 -8.49 -13.87
CA ARG A 83 -0.40 -9.90 -14.15
C ARG A 83 0.81 -10.80 -14.02
N LYS A 84 1.79 -10.41 -13.24
CA LYS A 84 3.01 -11.18 -12.99
C LYS A 84 3.17 -11.54 -11.52
N GLY A 85 2.12 -11.34 -10.71
CA GLY A 85 2.12 -11.72 -9.32
C GLY A 85 2.74 -10.71 -8.35
N TYR A 86 3.03 -9.50 -8.80
CA TYR A 86 3.70 -8.50 -7.95
C TYR A 86 2.81 -8.08 -6.78
N ALA A 87 1.52 -7.81 -7.01
CA ALA A 87 0.61 -7.44 -5.94
C ALA A 87 0.47 -8.57 -4.92
N SER A 88 0.42 -9.82 -5.38
CA SER A 88 0.35 -10.98 -4.48
C SER A 88 1.61 -11.14 -3.66
N LYS A 89 2.79 -10.82 -4.21
CA LYS A 89 4.04 -10.84 -3.46
C LYS A 89 4.02 -9.78 -2.36
N LEU A 90 3.53 -8.59 -2.66
CA LEU A 90 3.37 -7.54 -1.65
C LEU A 90 2.46 -8.00 -0.53
N PHE A 91 1.31 -8.60 -0.87
CA PHE A 91 0.36 -9.09 0.15
C PHE A 91 0.91 -10.22 0.99
N LYS A 92 1.73 -11.09 0.41
CA LYS A 92 2.39 -12.13 1.19
C LYS A 92 3.24 -11.52 2.29
N LYS A 93 3.98 -10.45 1.96
CA LYS A 93 4.79 -9.74 2.95
C LYS A 93 3.91 -9.05 3.99
N VAL A 94 2.79 -8.46 3.57
CA VAL A 94 1.82 -7.85 4.49
C VAL A 94 1.34 -8.89 5.50
N GLU A 95 0.99 -10.09 5.05
CA GLU A 95 0.49 -11.14 5.93
C GLU A 95 1.54 -11.62 6.92
N GLU A 96 2.81 -11.64 6.52
CA GLU A 96 3.92 -11.93 7.44
C GLU A 96 3.99 -10.85 8.54
N LEU A 97 3.88 -9.58 8.15
CA LEU A 97 3.90 -8.46 9.10
C LEU A 97 2.69 -8.47 10.02
N VAL A 98 1.53 -8.88 9.52
CA VAL A 98 0.31 -9.04 10.33
C VAL A 98 0.57 -10.01 11.48
N LYS A 99 1.21 -11.15 11.19
CA LYS A 99 1.52 -12.15 12.22
C LYS A 99 2.58 -11.66 13.18
N GLU A 100 3.64 -11.04 12.67
CA GLU A 100 4.75 -10.58 13.49
C GLU A 100 4.35 -9.46 14.46
N ASN A 101 3.39 -8.63 14.08
CA ASN A 101 3.04 -7.43 14.83
C ASN A 101 1.67 -7.51 15.51
N ASP A 102 1.07 -8.68 15.56
CA ASP A 102 -0.24 -8.90 16.18
C ASP A 102 -1.30 -7.93 15.64
N ILE A 103 -1.38 -7.85 14.33
CA ILE A 103 -2.34 -6.99 13.63
C ILE A 103 -3.67 -7.75 13.53
N LYS A 104 -4.76 -7.12 13.93
CA LYS A 104 -6.06 -7.78 14.01
C LYS A 104 -6.84 -7.75 12.71
N TYR A 105 -6.67 -6.69 11.90
CA TYR A 105 -7.33 -6.62 10.60
C TYR A 105 -6.64 -5.62 9.68
N LEU A 106 -7.01 -5.69 8.41
CA LEU A 106 -6.57 -4.78 7.37
C LEU A 106 -7.80 -4.01 6.88
N GLU A 107 -7.64 -2.72 6.64
CA GLU A 107 -8.71 -1.88 6.12
C GLU A 107 -8.20 -1.02 4.99
N LEU A 108 -9.03 -0.82 3.97
CA LEU A 108 -8.72 0.10 2.88
C LEU A 108 -10.01 0.65 2.30
N THR A 109 -9.88 1.73 1.55
CA THR A 109 -10.97 2.24 0.73
C THR A 109 -10.56 2.13 -0.73
N SER A 110 -11.54 1.86 -1.60
CA SER A 110 -11.29 1.73 -3.04
C SER A 110 -12.45 2.37 -3.79
N GLY A 111 -12.14 3.11 -4.85
CA GLY A 111 -13.17 3.75 -5.65
C GLY A 111 -14.15 2.72 -6.23
N ASN A 112 -15.42 3.10 -6.33
CA ASN A 112 -16.47 2.19 -6.78
C ASN A 112 -16.25 1.68 -8.21
N GLN A 113 -15.53 2.43 -9.05
CA GLN A 113 -15.26 2.06 -10.43
C GLN A 113 -14.07 1.10 -10.60
N ARG A 114 -13.30 0.87 -9.54
CA ARG A 114 -12.09 0.07 -9.62
C ARG A 114 -12.39 -1.43 -9.48
N ARG A 115 -13.09 -1.98 -10.48
CA ARG A 115 -13.55 -3.37 -10.42
C ARG A 115 -12.44 -4.40 -10.35
N THR A 116 -11.35 -4.20 -11.10
CA THR A 116 -10.21 -5.12 -11.07
C THR A 116 -9.59 -5.19 -9.68
N ALA A 117 -9.44 -4.03 -9.02
CA ALA A 117 -8.95 -3.99 -7.65
C ALA A 117 -9.90 -4.71 -6.71
N HIS A 118 -11.23 -4.54 -6.89
CA HIS A 118 -12.22 -5.20 -6.05
C HIS A 118 -12.14 -6.72 -6.16
N TYR A 119 -11.94 -7.27 -7.36
CA TYR A 119 -11.74 -8.70 -7.53
C TYR A 119 -10.51 -9.19 -6.79
N PHE A 120 -9.40 -8.42 -6.90
CA PHE A 120 -8.16 -8.75 -6.19
C PHE A 120 -8.40 -8.80 -4.68
N TYR A 121 -9.08 -7.79 -4.12
CA TYR A 121 -9.35 -7.75 -2.68
C TYR A 121 -10.24 -8.91 -2.24
N LYS A 122 -11.27 -9.23 -3.00
CA LYS A 122 -12.14 -10.39 -2.69
C LYS A 122 -11.36 -11.69 -2.73
N ASP A 123 -10.46 -11.85 -3.70
CA ASP A 123 -9.58 -13.02 -3.80
C ASP A 123 -8.68 -13.14 -2.57
N LYS A 124 -8.27 -12.02 -2.00
CA LYS A 124 -7.47 -11.98 -0.77
C LYS A 124 -8.34 -12.01 0.50
N GLN A 125 -9.63 -12.34 0.35
CA GLN A 125 -10.58 -12.54 1.44
C GLN A 125 -10.99 -11.26 2.17
N PHE A 126 -10.85 -10.10 1.53
CA PHE A 126 -11.45 -8.88 2.03
C PHE A 126 -12.96 -8.94 1.86
N LYS A 127 -13.67 -8.36 2.82
CA LYS A 127 -15.12 -8.22 2.78
C LYS A 127 -15.46 -6.74 2.68
N ILE A 128 -16.56 -6.43 2.00
CA ILE A 128 -17.06 -5.07 1.95
C ILE A 128 -17.68 -4.74 3.30
N LYS A 129 -17.18 -3.66 3.92
CA LYS A 129 -17.71 -3.19 5.18
C LYS A 129 -18.95 -2.33 4.90
N ASP A 130 -20.03 -2.58 5.64
CA ASP A 130 -21.26 -1.80 5.51
C ASP A 130 -21.08 -0.45 6.20
N THR A 131 -20.50 0.49 5.48
CA THR A 131 -20.19 1.81 5.99
C THR A 131 -20.06 2.80 4.84
N MET A 132 -20.08 4.07 5.15
CA MET A 132 -19.89 5.12 4.16
C MET A 132 -18.73 6.00 4.58
N VAL A 133 -18.00 6.51 3.60
CA VAL A 133 -16.94 7.48 3.83
C VAL A 133 -17.49 8.86 3.54
N PHE A 134 -17.42 9.76 4.53
CA PHE A 134 -17.79 11.14 4.36
C PHE A 134 -16.54 11.99 4.39
N VAL A 135 -16.46 12.98 3.51
CA VAL A 135 -15.34 13.89 3.47
C VAL A 135 -15.82 15.32 3.35
N LYS A 136 -15.15 16.22 4.05
CA LYS A 136 -15.43 17.66 3.98
C LYS A 136 -14.10 18.38 3.83
N PHE A 137 -13.95 19.15 2.77
CA PHE A 137 -12.70 19.86 2.49
C PHE A 137 -12.73 21.26 3.10
N TYR A 138 -11.59 21.69 3.60
CA TYR A 138 -11.37 23.03 4.11
C TYR A 138 -10.25 23.68 3.32
N ASN A 139 -10.33 24.99 3.14
CA ASN A 139 -9.30 25.70 2.40
C ASN A 139 -7.97 25.74 3.13
#